data_ca7444e85a8b65460be06f39fe34e1d5
#
_entry.id   ca7444e85a8b65460be06f39fe34e1d5
#
_cell.length_a   1.000
_cell.length_b   1.000
_cell.length_c   1.000
_cell.angle_alpha   90.00
_cell.angle_beta   90.00
_cell.angle_gamma   90.00
#
_symmetry.space_group_name_H-M   'P 1'
#
loop_
_entity.id
_entity.type
_entity.pdbx_description
1 polymer ?
#
loop_
_entity_poly.entity_id
_entity_poly.type
_entity_poly.pdbx_seq_one_letter_code
_entity_poly.pdbx_strand_id
1 'polypeptide(L)'
;MDIVTAISGASGALYAQRFIQGLVAAGVHVHLVVSPWGRRLLRDELGMETVDVEALAGTKEHTVTLHNYNDVGSTLASGSFLHDGMVIVPCSSNTLAEVAHGLGDNLISRAAAVTLKERRKLVIVHREMPLSPIDVNNYKTLSDAGVILCPANPGFYLNPTTVGEVVDFVAGKLLDLIGVRHALDTRWDPNHIRPPADLA
;
A
#
# COMPACT_ATOMS: atom_id res chain seq x y z
N MET A 1 -11.51 -13.12 -1.03
CA MET A 1 -11.12 -11.75 -1.42
C MET A 1 -9.66 -11.77 -1.82
N ASP A 2 -9.34 -11.22 -2.98
CA ASP A 2 -8.00 -11.18 -3.56
C ASP A 2 -7.56 -9.72 -3.72
N ILE A 3 -6.46 -9.35 -3.07
CA ILE A 3 -5.92 -7.98 -3.12
C ILE A 3 -4.51 -7.98 -3.71
N VAL A 4 -4.32 -7.17 -4.75
CA VAL A 4 -2.98 -6.92 -5.28
C VAL A 4 -2.31 -5.85 -4.41
N THR A 5 -1.15 -6.19 -3.84
CA THR A 5 -0.36 -5.26 -3.03
C THR A 5 0.99 -5.06 -3.69
N ALA A 6 1.37 -3.81 -3.92
CA ALA A 6 2.65 -3.47 -4.53
C ALA A 6 3.50 -2.62 -3.59
N ILE A 7 4.81 -2.91 -3.54
CA ILE A 7 5.80 -2.15 -2.76
C ILE A 7 6.80 -1.53 -3.72
N SER A 8 6.89 -0.19 -3.74
CA SER A 8 7.88 0.51 -4.54
C SER A 8 8.89 1.29 -3.68
N GLY A 9 9.80 2.05 -4.30
CA GLY A 9 10.98 2.60 -3.65
C GLY A 9 10.76 3.94 -2.93
N ALA A 10 9.77 4.04 -2.07
CA ALA A 10 9.56 5.18 -1.17
C ALA A 10 9.63 4.73 0.29
N SER A 11 10.20 5.52 1.20
CA SER A 11 10.26 5.18 2.63
C SER A 11 8.86 4.91 3.19
N GLY A 12 8.73 3.91 4.07
CA GLY A 12 7.47 3.49 4.66
C GLY A 12 7.20 1.97 4.54
N ALA A 13 8.25 1.14 4.61
CA ALA A 13 8.11 -0.32 4.60
C ALA A 13 7.22 -0.83 5.74
N LEU A 14 7.24 -0.16 6.89
CA LEU A 14 6.35 -0.48 8.03
C LEU A 14 4.87 -0.37 7.67
N TYR A 15 4.47 0.60 6.83
CA TYR A 15 3.08 0.71 6.37
C TYR A 15 2.68 -0.50 5.54
N ALA A 16 3.57 -0.93 4.62
CA ALA A 16 3.34 -2.12 3.78
C ALA A 16 3.23 -3.38 4.63
N GLN A 17 4.17 -3.60 5.55
CA GLN A 17 4.18 -4.75 6.45
C GLN A 17 2.89 -4.80 7.28
N ARG A 18 2.51 -3.70 7.93
CA ARG A 18 1.33 -3.64 8.77
C ARG A 18 0.03 -3.83 7.99
N PHE A 19 -0.04 -3.27 6.79
CA PHE A 19 -1.17 -3.47 5.89
C PHE A 19 -1.31 -4.94 5.46
N ILE A 20 -0.21 -5.60 5.05
CA ILE A 20 -0.20 -7.02 4.68
C ILE A 20 -0.62 -7.88 5.88
N GLN A 21 -0.10 -7.61 7.08
CA GLN A 21 -0.53 -8.30 8.30
C GLN A 21 -2.03 -8.18 8.56
N GLY A 22 -2.60 -6.99 8.34
CA GLY A 22 -4.04 -6.77 8.46
C GLY A 22 -4.86 -7.56 7.45
N LEU A 23 -4.38 -7.66 6.19
CA LEU A 23 -5.01 -8.48 5.15
C LEU A 23 -4.97 -9.97 5.51
N VAL A 24 -3.81 -10.47 5.91
CA VAL A 24 -3.62 -11.88 6.31
C VAL A 24 -4.49 -12.22 7.51
N ALA A 25 -4.53 -11.38 8.54
CA ALA A 25 -5.38 -11.56 9.71
C ALA A 25 -6.88 -11.61 9.37
N ALA A 26 -7.29 -10.93 8.31
CA ALA A 26 -8.67 -10.96 7.80
C ALA A 26 -8.94 -12.12 6.81
N GLY A 27 -7.98 -13.02 6.58
CA GLY A 27 -8.12 -14.16 5.66
C GLY A 27 -8.14 -13.75 4.18
N VAL A 28 -7.58 -12.59 3.83
CA VAL A 28 -7.49 -12.09 2.45
C VAL A 28 -6.30 -12.71 1.76
N HIS A 29 -6.45 -13.15 0.50
CA HIS A 29 -5.35 -13.58 -0.34
C HIS A 29 -4.62 -12.34 -0.90
N VAL A 30 -3.32 -12.25 -0.66
CA VAL A 30 -2.47 -11.13 -1.06
C VAL A 30 -1.59 -11.53 -2.25
N HIS A 31 -1.75 -10.82 -3.36
CA HIS A 31 -0.84 -10.93 -4.51
C HIS A 31 0.20 -9.82 -4.41
N LEU A 32 1.40 -10.18 -3.92
CA LEU A 32 2.47 -9.22 -3.62
C LEU A 32 3.39 -9.03 -4.82
N VAL A 33 3.67 -7.78 -5.18
CA VAL A 33 4.70 -7.40 -6.17
C VAL A 33 5.65 -6.40 -5.52
N VAL A 34 6.95 -6.67 -5.57
CA VAL A 34 7.97 -5.78 -4.97
C VAL A 34 8.95 -5.33 -6.04
N SER A 35 9.05 -4.01 -6.25
CA SER A 35 10.01 -3.44 -7.21
C SER A 35 11.47 -3.63 -6.74
N PRO A 36 12.49 -3.47 -7.61
CA PRO A 36 13.89 -3.48 -7.20
C PRO A 36 14.20 -2.49 -6.07
N TRP A 37 13.66 -1.27 -6.15
CA TRP A 37 13.81 -0.26 -5.09
C TRP A 37 12.96 -0.56 -3.85
N GLY A 38 11.83 -1.26 -4.00
CA GLY A 38 11.06 -1.79 -2.87
C GLY A 38 11.83 -2.88 -2.11
N ARG A 39 12.60 -3.74 -2.81
CA ARG A 39 13.48 -4.72 -2.15
C ARG A 39 14.59 -4.01 -1.35
N ARG A 40 15.18 -2.96 -1.92
CA ARG A 40 16.17 -2.12 -1.23
C ARG A 40 15.56 -1.49 0.02
N LEU A 41 14.34 -0.95 -0.09
CA LEU A 41 13.59 -0.38 1.03
C LEU A 41 13.37 -1.40 2.16
N LEU A 42 12.90 -2.62 1.83
CA LEU A 42 12.66 -3.68 2.81
C LEU A 42 13.95 -4.07 3.56
N ARG A 43 15.08 -4.09 2.86
CA ARG A 43 16.37 -4.33 3.49
C ARG A 43 16.77 -3.18 4.42
N ASP A 44 16.68 -1.95 3.96
CA ASP A 44 17.19 -0.78 4.69
C ASP A 44 16.32 -0.43 5.91
N GLU A 45 14.99 -0.65 5.85
CA GLU A 45 14.05 -0.29 6.94
C GLU A 45 13.64 -1.49 7.81
N LEU A 46 13.61 -2.72 7.27
CA LEU A 46 13.16 -3.91 8.00
C LEU A 46 14.25 -4.99 8.15
N GLY A 47 15.46 -4.76 7.63
CA GLY A 47 16.56 -5.73 7.71
C GLY A 47 16.36 -6.98 6.83
N MET A 48 15.49 -6.94 5.84
CA MET A 48 15.18 -8.09 4.97
C MET A 48 16.16 -8.15 3.79
N GLU A 49 17.17 -9.00 3.84
CA GLU A 49 18.13 -9.17 2.72
C GLU A 49 17.44 -9.69 1.44
N THR A 50 16.40 -10.49 1.59
CA THR A 50 15.50 -10.93 0.53
C THR A 50 14.07 -10.62 0.93
N VAL A 51 13.12 -10.66 -0.02
CA VAL A 51 11.70 -10.50 0.31
C VAL A 51 11.25 -11.70 1.15
N ASP A 52 11.14 -11.49 2.44
CA ASP A 52 10.66 -12.48 3.40
C ASP A 52 9.15 -12.33 3.58
N VAL A 53 8.41 -13.22 2.95
CA VAL A 53 6.94 -13.19 2.94
C VAL A 53 6.37 -13.53 4.31
N GLU A 54 7.00 -14.45 5.07
CA GLU A 54 6.56 -14.81 6.42
C GLU A 54 6.73 -13.61 7.38
N ALA A 55 7.86 -12.91 7.29
CA ALA A 55 8.11 -11.71 8.08
C ALA A 55 7.15 -10.55 7.70
N LEU A 56 6.83 -10.39 6.42
CA LEU A 56 5.84 -9.40 5.96
C LEU A 56 4.43 -9.76 6.44
N ALA A 57 4.07 -11.04 6.39
CA ALA A 57 2.76 -11.55 6.84
C ALA A 57 2.62 -11.57 8.37
N GLY A 58 3.74 -11.63 9.10
CA GLY A 58 3.77 -11.78 10.57
C GLY A 58 3.41 -13.18 11.05
N THR A 59 3.27 -14.15 10.15
CA THR A 59 2.93 -15.55 10.45
C THR A 59 3.43 -16.46 9.34
N LYS A 60 3.68 -17.75 9.68
CA LYS A 60 3.99 -18.80 8.71
C LYS A 60 2.76 -19.28 7.95
N GLU A 61 1.60 -19.22 8.58
CA GLU A 61 0.31 -19.56 7.98
C GLU A 61 -0.27 -18.32 7.30
N HIS A 62 0.09 -18.12 6.03
CA HIS A 62 -0.35 -16.94 5.27
C HIS A 62 -0.86 -17.30 3.87
N THR A 63 -1.66 -16.39 3.32
CA THR A 63 -2.21 -16.45 1.96
C THR A 63 -1.55 -15.38 1.07
N VAL A 64 -0.22 -15.25 1.12
CA VAL A 64 0.54 -14.29 0.32
C VAL A 64 1.27 -15.01 -0.80
N THR A 65 1.04 -14.59 -2.04
CA THR A 65 1.74 -15.06 -3.24
C THR A 65 2.64 -13.95 -3.77
N LEU A 66 3.96 -14.19 -3.78
CA LEU A 66 4.93 -13.24 -4.34
C LEU A 66 5.05 -13.44 -5.86
N HIS A 67 4.82 -12.36 -6.63
CA HIS A 67 4.97 -12.33 -8.08
C HIS A 67 6.28 -11.66 -8.51
N ASN A 68 6.82 -12.09 -9.65
CA ASN A 68 8.01 -11.48 -10.21
C ASN A 68 7.65 -10.10 -10.82
N TYR A 69 8.34 -9.06 -10.37
CA TYR A 69 8.18 -7.68 -10.85
C TYR A 69 8.31 -7.52 -12.37
N ASN A 70 9.19 -8.31 -13.01
CA ASN A 70 9.45 -8.23 -14.44
C ASN A 70 8.50 -9.09 -15.28
N ASP A 71 7.63 -9.89 -14.65
CA ASP A 71 6.71 -10.79 -15.36
C ASP A 71 5.40 -10.06 -15.76
N VAL A 72 5.47 -9.29 -16.82
CA VAL A 72 4.29 -8.63 -17.42
C VAL A 72 3.33 -9.61 -18.10
N GLY A 73 3.67 -10.91 -18.17
CA GLY A 73 2.79 -12.01 -18.60
C GLY A 73 2.03 -12.67 -17.45
N SER A 74 2.27 -12.26 -16.21
CA SER A 74 1.57 -12.75 -15.02
C SER A 74 0.06 -12.61 -15.12
N THR A 75 -0.68 -13.44 -14.38
CA THR A 75 -2.14 -13.33 -14.25
C THR A 75 -2.62 -11.94 -13.84
N LEU A 76 -1.83 -11.22 -13.02
CA LEU A 76 -2.13 -9.86 -12.58
C LEU A 76 -2.13 -8.84 -13.74
N ALA A 77 -1.47 -9.17 -14.85
CA ALA A 77 -1.42 -8.34 -16.05
C ALA A 77 -2.66 -8.51 -16.95
N SER A 78 -3.59 -9.40 -16.58
CA SER A 78 -4.80 -9.72 -17.35
C SER A 78 -6.06 -9.21 -16.65
N GLY A 79 -6.97 -8.56 -17.40
CA GLY A 79 -8.28 -8.15 -16.90
C GLY A 79 -9.20 -9.31 -16.55
N SER A 80 -8.93 -10.52 -17.07
CA SER A 80 -9.71 -11.73 -16.76
C SER A 80 -9.43 -12.30 -15.37
N PHE A 81 -8.28 -11.94 -14.77
CA PHE A 81 -8.03 -12.25 -13.36
C PHE A 81 -8.87 -11.35 -12.47
N LEU A 82 -9.79 -11.94 -11.74
CA LEU A 82 -10.73 -11.21 -10.88
C LEU A 82 -10.10 -10.98 -9.51
N HIS A 83 -9.71 -9.76 -9.22
CA HIS A 83 -9.28 -9.31 -7.89
C HIS A 83 -10.15 -8.15 -7.41
N ASP A 84 -10.24 -7.94 -6.10
CA ASP A 84 -11.16 -6.99 -5.47
C ASP A 84 -10.60 -5.57 -5.38
N GLY A 85 -9.30 -5.40 -5.62
CA GLY A 85 -8.63 -4.10 -5.62
C GLY A 85 -7.12 -4.20 -5.62
N MET A 86 -6.46 -3.04 -5.78
CA MET A 86 -5.01 -2.93 -5.72
C MET A 86 -4.60 -1.77 -4.81
N VAL A 87 -3.55 -2.00 -4.01
CA VAL A 87 -2.92 -0.97 -3.16
C VAL A 87 -1.43 -0.92 -3.45
N ILE A 88 -0.91 0.27 -3.77
CA ILE A 88 0.53 0.51 -3.91
C ILE A 88 1.00 1.21 -2.64
N VAL A 89 1.71 0.50 -1.76
CA VAL A 89 2.13 0.97 -0.44
C VAL A 89 3.53 0.47 -0.06
N PRO A 90 4.50 1.37 0.16
CA PRO A 90 4.47 2.77 -0.25
C PRO A 90 4.64 2.92 -1.76
N CYS A 91 4.23 4.08 -2.29
CA CYS A 91 4.39 4.43 -3.70
C CYS A 91 5.43 5.54 -3.85
N SER A 92 6.42 5.34 -4.72
CA SER A 92 7.39 6.37 -5.11
C SER A 92 6.85 7.29 -6.21
N SER A 93 7.42 8.51 -6.33
CA SER A 93 7.08 9.45 -7.41
C SER A 93 7.28 8.84 -8.81
N ASN A 94 8.29 7.98 -8.99
CA ASN A 94 8.49 7.27 -10.25
C ASN A 94 7.30 6.35 -10.57
N THR A 95 6.90 5.49 -9.63
CA THR A 95 5.75 4.59 -9.82
C THR A 95 4.44 5.36 -9.96
N LEU A 96 4.26 6.47 -9.22
CA LEU A 96 3.13 7.38 -9.39
C LEU A 96 3.05 7.91 -10.82
N ALA A 97 4.19 8.38 -11.37
CA ALA A 97 4.28 8.88 -12.74
C ALA A 97 4.00 7.78 -13.78
N GLU A 98 4.57 6.59 -13.60
CA GLU A 98 4.31 5.43 -14.49
C GLU A 98 2.81 5.14 -14.60
N VAL A 99 2.11 5.07 -13.46
CA VAL A 99 0.67 4.81 -13.43
C VAL A 99 -0.12 5.96 -14.04
N ALA A 100 0.25 7.21 -13.74
CA ALA A 100 -0.43 8.40 -14.27
C ALA A 100 -0.35 8.52 -15.80
N HIS A 101 0.74 8.02 -16.39
CA HIS A 101 0.96 8.04 -17.84
C HIS A 101 0.62 6.72 -18.55
N GLY A 102 0.06 5.75 -17.82
CA GLY A 102 -0.39 4.47 -18.40
C GLY A 102 0.76 3.59 -18.88
N LEU A 103 1.97 3.72 -18.31
CA LEU A 103 3.09 2.86 -18.64
C LEU A 103 2.84 1.44 -18.10
N GLY A 104 3.41 0.43 -18.75
CA GLY A 104 3.16 -0.98 -18.42
C GLY A 104 4.40 -1.85 -18.54
N ASP A 105 5.60 -1.28 -18.31
CA ASP A 105 6.89 -1.95 -18.53
C ASP A 105 7.27 -2.92 -17.40
N ASN A 106 6.53 -2.88 -16.31
CA ASN A 106 6.70 -3.75 -15.15
C ASN A 106 5.34 -4.20 -14.61
N LEU A 107 5.34 -5.22 -13.76
CA LEU A 107 4.09 -5.80 -13.27
C LEU A 107 3.29 -4.86 -12.36
N ILE A 108 3.93 -3.91 -11.65
CA ILE A 108 3.22 -2.95 -10.79
C ILE A 108 2.40 -1.99 -11.67
N SER A 109 3.04 -1.31 -12.61
CA SER A 109 2.38 -0.35 -13.50
C SER A 109 1.35 -1.05 -14.41
N ARG A 110 1.67 -2.28 -14.88
CA ARG A 110 0.75 -3.07 -15.69
C ARG A 110 -0.50 -3.49 -14.91
N ALA A 111 -0.36 -4.01 -13.69
CA ALA A 111 -1.49 -4.40 -12.84
C ALA A 111 -2.35 -3.17 -12.46
N ALA A 112 -1.72 -2.02 -12.20
CA ALA A 112 -2.43 -0.77 -11.94
C ALA A 112 -3.27 -0.33 -13.16
N ALA A 113 -2.69 -0.37 -14.37
CA ALA A 113 -3.41 -0.07 -15.60
C ALA A 113 -4.59 -1.02 -15.83
N VAL A 114 -4.42 -2.32 -15.54
CA VAL A 114 -5.51 -3.31 -15.60
C VAL A 114 -6.59 -3.00 -14.56
N THR A 115 -6.19 -2.70 -13.33
CA THR A 115 -7.12 -2.34 -12.24
C THR A 115 -8.00 -1.15 -12.65
N LEU A 116 -7.40 -0.11 -13.23
CA LEU A 116 -8.11 1.08 -13.70
C LEU A 116 -9.06 0.79 -14.87
N LYS A 117 -8.58 0.08 -15.90
CA LYS A 117 -9.44 -0.20 -17.08
C LYS A 117 -10.64 -1.08 -16.75
N GLU A 118 -10.49 -1.99 -15.78
CA GLU A 118 -11.56 -2.84 -15.27
C GLU A 118 -12.45 -2.15 -14.21
N ARG A 119 -12.20 -0.85 -13.94
CA ARG A 119 -12.95 -0.04 -12.96
C ARG A 119 -12.92 -0.63 -11.55
N ARG A 120 -11.85 -1.34 -11.21
CA ARG A 120 -11.61 -1.85 -9.86
C ARG A 120 -10.94 -0.78 -9.01
N LYS A 121 -11.04 -0.93 -7.70
CA LYS A 121 -10.47 0.02 -6.74
C LYS A 121 -8.94 0.00 -6.80
N LEU A 122 -8.33 1.16 -7.06
CA LEU A 122 -6.89 1.37 -6.97
C LEU A 122 -6.61 2.43 -5.91
N VAL A 123 -5.80 2.08 -4.90
CA VAL A 123 -5.34 2.99 -3.84
C VAL A 123 -3.84 3.20 -3.99
N ILE A 124 -3.39 4.45 -4.02
CA ILE A 124 -1.97 4.80 -4.09
C ILE A 124 -1.55 5.54 -2.82
N VAL A 125 -0.59 4.95 -2.11
CA VAL A 125 -0.02 5.49 -0.87
C VAL A 125 1.32 6.15 -1.19
N HIS A 126 1.25 7.31 -1.83
CA HIS A 126 2.44 8.08 -2.18
C HIS A 126 3.11 8.66 -0.93
N ARG A 127 4.46 8.52 -0.84
CA ARG A 127 5.24 9.11 0.24
C ARG A 127 6.37 9.93 -0.37
N GLU A 128 6.16 11.24 -0.37
CA GLU A 128 7.13 12.24 -0.83
C GLU A 128 6.89 13.57 -0.10
N MET A 129 7.98 14.29 0.22
CA MET A 129 7.91 15.60 0.87
C MET A 129 9.20 16.39 0.60
N PRO A 130 9.12 17.62 0.03
CA PRO A 130 7.92 18.26 -0.52
C PRO A 130 7.46 17.62 -1.84
N LEU A 131 6.22 17.88 -2.26
CA LEU A 131 5.73 17.49 -3.58
C LEU A 131 6.27 18.44 -4.65
N SER A 132 6.71 17.88 -5.78
CA SER A 132 7.04 18.66 -6.97
C SER A 132 5.76 19.04 -7.75
N PRO A 133 5.81 20.07 -8.62
CA PRO A 133 4.71 20.36 -9.53
C PRO A 133 4.32 19.18 -10.42
N ILE A 134 5.28 18.29 -10.73
CA ILE A 134 5.04 17.07 -11.52
C ILE A 134 4.20 16.08 -10.69
N ASP A 135 4.51 15.88 -9.40
CA ASP A 135 3.72 15.00 -8.53
C ASP A 135 2.28 15.50 -8.39
N VAL A 136 2.10 16.83 -8.25
CA VAL A 136 0.76 17.45 -8.16
C VAL A 136 -0.04 17.22 -9.45
N ASN A 137 0.58 17.35 -10.62
CA ASN A 137 -0.06 17.07 -11.90
C ASN A 137 -0.42 15.58 -12.04
N ASN A 138 0.45 14.67 -11.61
CA ASN A 138 0.19 13.24 -11.58
C ASN A 138 -0.98 12.91 -10.63
N TYR A 139 -1.06 13.56 -9.46
CA TYR A 139 -2.20 13.44 -8.55
C TYR A 139 -3.50 13.82 -9.23
N LYS A 140 -3.52 14.98 -9.91
CA LYS A 140 -4.71 15.41 -10.64
C LYS A 140 -5.14 14.37 -11.68
N THR A 141 -4.22 13.92 -12.51
CA THR A 141 -4.47 12.92 -13.56
C THR A 141 -5.05 11.63 -12.97
N LEU A 142 -4.45 11.12 -11.90
CA LEU A 142 -4.88 9.89 -11.25
C LEU A 142 -6.23 10.04 -10.54
N SER A 143 -6.45 11.19 -9.89
CA SER A 143 -7.73 11.50 -9.25
C SER A 143 -8.87 11.57 -10.28
N ASP A 144 -8.65 12.23 -11.41
CA ASP A 144 -9.61 12.30 -12.51
C ASP A 144 -9.91 10.90 -13.11
N ALA A 145 -8.92 9.99 -13.09
CA ALA A 145 -9.09 8.59 -13.50
C ALA A 145 -9.81 7.71 -12.46
N GLY A 146 -10.10 8.24 -11.26
CA GLY A 146 -10.80 7.54 -10.18
C GLY A 146 -9.90 6.76 -9.22
N VAL A 147 -8.60 7.03 -9.22
CA VAL A 147 -7.66 6.50 -8.23
C VAL A 147 -7.90 7.14 -6.86
N ILE A 148 -7.88 6.32 -5.81
CA ILE A 148 -7.89 6.82 -4.44
C ILE A 148 -6.45 7.18 -4.06
N LEU A 149 -6.16 8.46 -4.02
CA LEU A 149 -4.89 8.98 -3.53
C LEU A 149 -4.96 9.06 -2.00
N CYS A 150 -4.15 8.26 -1.33
CA CYS A 150 -4.06 8.18 0.12
C CYS A 150 -2.60 8.35 0.54
N PRO A 151 -2.06 9.59 0.51
CA PRO A 151 -0.69 9.82 0.95
C PRO A 151 -0.45 9.29 2.36
N ALA A 152 0.80 8.87 2.66
CA ALA A 152 1.17 8.38 3.99
C ALA A 152 1.28 9.54 4.99
N ASN A 153 0.16 10.22 5.25
CA ASN A 153 0.03 11.38 6.13
C ASN A 153 -0.80 11.00 7.37
N PRO A 154 -0.20 10.38 8.40
CA PRO A 154 -0.92 10.00 9.61
C PRO A 154 -1.43 11.22 10.36
N GLY A 155 -2.66 11.12 10.89
CA GLY A 155 -3.19 12.12 11.81
C GLY A 155 -2.74 11.85 13.25
N PHE A 156 -2.63 12.90 14.07
CA PHE A 156 -2.22 12.81 15.48
C PHE A 156 -3.40 12.96 16.45
N TYR A 157 -4.61 13.13 15.98
CA TYR A 157 -5.79 13.35 16.82
C TYR A 157 -6.22 12.15 17.69
N LEU A 158 -5.63 10.96 17.43
CA LEU A 158 -5.77 9.79 18.31
C LEU A 158 -4.72 9.74 19.42
N ASN A 159 -3.89 10.78 19.53
CA ASN A 159 -2.79 10.90 20.50
C ASN A 159 -1.88 9.67 20.52
N PRO A 160 -1.23 9.31 19.37
CA PRO A 160 -0.35 8.17 19.30
C PRO A 160 0.87 8.37 20.22
N THR A 161 1.28 7.32 20.92
CA THR A 161 2.42 7.30 21.84
C THR A 161 3.60 6.50 21.27
N THR A 162 3.37 5.74 20.23
CA THR A 162 4.37 4.89 19.59
C THR A 162 4.36 5.05 18.08
N VAL A 163 5.49 4.73 17.43
CA VAL A 163 5.57 4.66 15.96
C VAL A 163 4.59 3.61 15.42
N GLY A 164 4.37 2.51 16.15
CA GLY A 164 3.41 1.48 15.76
C GLY A 164 1.98 2.02 15.63
N GLU A 165 1.53 2.87 16.55
CA GLU A 165 0.20 3.49 16.48
C GLU A 165 0.07 4.47 15.30
N VAL A 166 1.15 5.18 14.94
CA VAL A 166 1.20 6.04 13.74
C VAL A 166 1.10 5.18 12.47
N VAL A 167 1.77 4.03 12.45
CA VAL A 167 1.72 3.06 11.34
C VAL A 167 0.32 2.45 11.25
N ASP A 168 -0.27 2.07 12.38
CA ASP A 168 -1.63 1.50 12.46
C ASP A 168 -2.68 2.45 11.89
N PHE A 169 -2.54 3.76 12.14
CA PHE A 169 -3.44 4.76 11.57
C PHE A 169 -3.51 4.69 10.05
N VAL A 170 -2.36 4.61 9.37
CA VAL A 170 -2.30 4.51 7.90
C VAL A 170 -2.80 3.13 7.44
N ALA A 171 -2.32 2.05 8.06
CA ALA A 171 -2.71 0.70 7.69
C ALA A 171 -4.22 0.45 7.86
N GLY A 172 -4.81 0.90 8.98
CA GLY A 172 -6.25 0.82 9.22
C GLY A 172 -7.06 1.59 8.19
N LYS A 173 -6.62 2.80 7.83
CA LYS A 173 -7.26 3.58 6.76
C LYS A 173 -7.23 2.86 5.42
N LEU A 174 -6.14 2.19 5.08
CA LEU A 174 -6.03 1.43 3.83
C LEU A 174 -6.97 0.21 3.83
N LEU A 175 -7.05 -0.52 4.96
CA LEU A 175 -7.98 -1.64 5.12
C LEU A 175 -9.43 -1.18 4.96
N ASP A 176 -9.82 -0.06 5.58
CA ASP A 176 -11.15 0.53 5.42
C ASP A 176 -11.44 0.91 3.96
N LEU A 177 -10.48 1.54 3.26
CA LEU A 177 -10.64 1.96 1.86
C LEU A 177 -10.91 0.78 0.92
N ILE A 178 -10.28 -0.35 1.16
CA ILE A 178 -10.52 -1.57 0.34
C ILE A 178 -11.66 -2.44 0.86
N GLY A 179 -12.28 -2.08 2.00
CA GLY A 179 -13.45 -2.76 2.55
C GLY A 179 -13.12 -3.99 3.40
N VAL A 180 -11.91 -4.09 3.93
CA VAL A 180 -11.48 -5.17 4.84
C VAL A 180 -11.73 -4.77 6.28
N ARG A 181 -12.47 -5.62 7.01
CA ARG A 181 -12.70 -5.41 8.46
C ARG A 181 -11.43 -5.69 9.25
N HIS A 182 -11.14 -4.85 10.20
CA HIS A 182 -9.97 -4.96 11.07
C HIS A 182 -10.28 -4.49 12.50
N ALA A 183 -9.43 -4.88 13.44
CA ALA A 183 -9.54 -4.51 14.86
C ALA A 183 -8.54 -3.41 15.29
N LEU A 184 -7.87 -2.72 14.33
CA LEU A 184 -6.97 -1.61 14.65
C LEU A 184 -7.79 -0.44 15.20
N ASP A 185 -7.33 0.14 16.31
CA ASP A 185 -7.97 1.31 16.95
C ASP A 185 -7.56 2.60 16.24
N THR A 186 -8.13 2.80 15.04
CA THR A 186 -7.74 3.88 14.12
C THR A 186 -8.92 4.77 13.71
N ARG A 187 -10.11 4.51 14.29
CA ARG A 187 -11.31 5.29 13.99
C ARG A 187 -11.52 6.36 15.06
N TRP A 188 -11.92 7.54 14.60
CA TRP A 188 -12.30 8.61 15.50
C TRP A 188 -13.57 8.21 16.30
N ASP A 189 -13.45 8.24 17.63
CA ASP A 189 -14.59 8.14 18.55
C ASP A 189 -14.51 9.28 19.57
N PRO A 190 -15.46 10.24 19.55
CA PRO A 190 -15.44 11.38 20.46
C PRO A 190 -15.58 10.97 21.94
N ASN A 191 -16.05 9.76 22.22
CA ASN A 191 -16.23 9.24 23.60
C ASN A 191 -14.96 8.52 24.11
N HIS A 192 -13.98 8.25 23.25
CA HIS A 192 -12.77 7.50 23.57
C HIS A 192 -11.49 8.23 23.13
N ILE A 193 -11.45 9.55 23.34
CA ILE A 193 -10.25 10.33 23.06
C ILE A 193 -9.23 10.07 24.19
N ARG A 194 -8.08 9.50 23.84
CA ARG A 194 -6.96 9.40 24.78
C ARG A 194 -6.49 10.79 25.19
N PRO A 195 -6.04 11.00 26.45
CA PRO A 195 -5.39 12.24 26.82
C PRO A 195 -4.13 12.46 25.96
N PRO A 196 -3.71 13.71 25.70
CA PRO A 196 -2.46 14.00 25.02
C PRO A 196 -1.29 13.25 25.70
N ALA A 197 -0.42 12.63 24.90
CA ALA A 197 0.81 12.06 25.42
C ALA A 197 1.75 13.19 25.84
N ASP A 198 2.45 13.02 26.98
CA ASP A 198 3.59 13.87 27.33
C ASP A 198 4.71 13.56 26.35
N LEU A 199 4.79 14.33 25.28
CA LEU A 199 5.83 14.26 24.24
C LEU A 199 7.06 15.09 24.66
N ALA A 200 7.51 14.92 25.91
CA ALA A 200 8.73 15.58 26.42
C ALA A 200 9.99 14.80 26.02
#